data_5362d1238bb8e66fab3dbf93d89104e7
#
_entry.id   5362d1238bb8e66fab3dbf93d89104e7
#
_cell.length_a   1.000
_cell.length_b   1.000
_cell.length_c   1.000
_cell.angle_alpha   90.00
_cell.angle_beta   90.00
_cell.angle_gamma   90.00
#
_symmetry.space_group_name_H-M   'P 1'
#
loop_
_entity.id
_entity.type
_entity.pdbx_description
1 polymer ?
#
loop_
_entity_poly.entity_id
_entity_poly.type
_entity_poly.pdbx_seq_one_letter_code
_entity_poly.pdbx_strand_id
1 'polypeptide(L)' 'MVTTTLKVNGMMCGMCESHINDAIRRHFSVRKVKSSKRRGETVIVSEEPLDPETLKRVIDETGYELKEIL' A
#
# COMPACT_ATOMS: atom_id res chain seq x y z
N MET A 1 1.05 -0.62 17.88
CA MET A 1 0.54 -0.39 16.52
C MET A 1 1.66 0.00 15.59
N VAL A 2 1.64 -0.49 14.37
CA VAL A 2 2.72 -0.28 13.40
C VAL A 2 2.22 0.58 12.24
N THR A 3 2.99 1.59 11.87
CA THR A 3 2.71 2.40 10.69
C THR A 3 3.74 2.07 9.61
N THR A 4 3.26 1.61 8.46
CA THR A 4 4.13 1.25 7.34
C THR A 4 3.87 2.20 6.18
N THR A 5 4.91 2.84 5.67
CA THR A 5 4.80 3.75 4.54
C THR A 5 5.45 3.12 3.33
N LEU A 6 4.69 3.00 2.23
CA LEU A 6 5.17 2.41 0.99
C LEU A 6 5.32 3.50 -0.07
N LYS A 7 6.43 3.48 -0.77
CA LYS A 7 6.61 4.31 -1.97
C LYS A 7 6.15 3.50 -3.16
N VAL A 8 5.11 3.97 -3.84
CA VAL A 8 4.49 3.25 -4.96
C VAL A 8 4.56 4.09 -6.22
N ASN A 9 5.04 3.47 -7.29
CA ASN A 9 5.12 4.10 -8.60
C ASN A 9 3.89 3.74 -9.44
N GLY A 10 3.38 4.70 -10.21
CA GLY A 10 2.26 4.46 -11.11
C GLY A 10 0.89 4.90 -10.61
N MET A 11 0.79 5.37 -9.39
CA MET A 11 -0.46 5.94 -8.88
C MET A 11 -0.71 7.30 -9.52
N MET A 12 -1.69 7.37 -10.41
CA MET A 12 -1.92 8.59 -11.19
C MET A 12 -3.30 9.21 -11.00
N CYS A 13 -4.21 8.55 -10.29
CA CYS A 13 -5.57 9.06 -10.12
C CYS A 13 -6.20 8.52 -8.83
N GLY A 14 -7.35 9.06 -8.45
CA GLY A 14 -8.05 8.63 -7.26
C GLY A 14 -8.48 7.17 -7.28
N MET A 15 -8.80 6.64 -8.46
CA MET A 15 -9.15 5.23 -8.59
C MET A 15 -7.95 4.33 -8.29
N CYS A 16 -6.75 4.80 -8.63
CA CYS A 16 -5.53 4.06 -8.32
C CYS A 16 -5.33 3.98 -6.81
N GLU A 17 -5.59 5.07 -6.12
CA GLU A 17 -5.51 5.10 -4.65
C GLU A 17 -6.46 4.09 -4.03
N SER A 18 -7.71 4.08 -4.49
CA SER A 18 -8.73 3.15 -3.98
C SER A 18 -8.36 1.71 -4.28
N HIS A 19 -7.84 1.46 -5.47
CA HIS A 19 -7.45 0.12 -5.89
C HIS A 19 -6.36 -0.46 -4.98
N ILE A 20 -5.36 0.35 -4.67
CA ILE A 20 -4.29 -0.07 -3.76
C ILE A 20 -4.83 -0.30 -2.36
N ASN A 21 -5.66 0.63 -1.86
CA ASN A 21 -6.26 0.49 -0.54
C ASN A 21 -7.06 -0.80 -0.42
N ASP A 22 -7.87 -1.12 -1.42
CA ASP A 22 -8.68 -2.34 -1.42
C ASP A 22 -7.80 -3.60 -1.47
N ALA A 23 -6.74 -3.57 -2.25
CA ALA A 23 -5.82 -4.70 -2.35
C ALA A 23 -5.17 -4.97 -1.00
N ILE A 24 -4.72 -3.93 -0.31
CA ILE A 24 -4.11 -4.08 1.01
C ILE A 24 -5.13 -4.64 2.01
N ARG A 25 -6.34 -4.11 2.03
CA ARG A 25 -7.38 -4.58 2.94
C ARG A 25 -7.78 -6.03 2.67
N ARG A 26 -7.70 -6.45 1.44
CA ARG A 26 -8.06 -7.81 1.04
C ARG A 26 -7.02 -8.84 1.51
N HIS A 27 -5.76 -8.46 1.50
CA HIS A 27 -4.67 -9.38 1.81
C HIS A 27 -4.16 -9.27 3.24
N PHE A 28 -4.42 -8.16 3.92
CA PHE A 28 -3.94 -7.92 5.27
C PHE A 28 -5.05 -7.46 6.19
N SER A 29 -4.92 -7.82 7.46
CA SER A 29 -5.80 -7.28 8.50
C SER A 29 -5.18 -5.98 8.97
N VAL A 30 -5.72 -4.86 8.50
CA VAL A 30 -5.18 -3.53 8.82
C VAL A 30 -6.25 -2.66 9.44
N ARG A 31 -5.82 -1.71 10.26
CA ARG A 31 -6.74 -0.75 10.89
C ARG A 31 -7.05 0.42 9.97
N LYS A 32 -6.05 0.86 9.21
CA LYS A 32 -6.21 2.00 8.33
C LYS A 32 -5.24 1.88 7.17
N VAL A 33 -5.69 2.26 5.99
CA VAL A 33 -4.83 2.37 4.83
C VAL A 33 -5.22 3.62 4.06
N LYS A 34 -4.22 4.40 3.66
CA LYS A 34 -4.42 5.63 2.92
C LYS A 34 -3.36 5.76 1.86
N SER A 35 -3.78 5.95 0.62
CA SER A 35 -2.87 6.16 -0.50
C SER A 35 -2.93 7.61 -0.97
N SER A 36 -1.80 8.16 -1.37
CA SER A 36 -1.71 9.51 -1.91
C SER A 36 -1.03 9.48 -3.27
N LYS A 37 -1.78 9.80 -4.31
CA LYS A 37 -1.23 9.87 -5.68
C LYS A 37 -0.25 11.03 -5.81
N ARG A 38 -0.48 12.11 -5.05
CA ARG A 38 0.39 13.28 -5.08
C ARG A 38 1.79 12.95 -4.57
N ARG A 39 1.89 12.16 -3.52
CA ARG A 39 3.16 11.77 -2.92
C ARG A 39 3.70 10.46 -3.44
N GLY A 40 2.87 9.69 -4.12
CA GLY A 40 3.24 8.34 -4.54
C GLY A 40 3.46 7.43 -3.36
N GLU A 41 2.67 7.59 -2.31
CA GLU A 41 2.84 6.83 -1.07
C GLU A 41 1.54 6.18 -0.63
N THR A 42 1.67 5.05 0.06
CA THR A 42 0.57 4.39 0.76
C THR A 42 1.00 4.21 2.21
N VAL A 43 0.17 4.70 3.13
CA VAL A 43 0.42 4.58 4.57
C VAL A 43 -0.55 3.57 5.15
N ILE A 44 -0.03 2.58 5.85
CA ILE A 44 -0.81 1.50 6.43
C ILE A 44 -0.60 1.47 7.94
N VAL A 45 -1.69 1.44 8.69
CA VAL A 45 -1.64 1.28 10.15
C VAL A 45 -2.19 -0.10 10.49
N SER A 46 -1.39 -0.91 11.16
CA SER A 46 -1.75 -2.26 11.54
C SER A 46 -1.27 -2.58 12.95
N GLU A 47 -1.83 -3.61 13.56
CA GLU A 47 -1.41 -4.01 14.90
C GLU A 47 -0.05 -4.69 14.88
N GLU A 48 0.22 -5.44 13.82
CA GLU A 48 1.48 -6.16 13.66
C GLU A 48 2.22 -5.71 12.40
N PRO A 49 3.55 -5.86 12.37
CA PRO A 49 4.33 -5.54 11.18
C PRO A 49 3.87 -6.38 9.99
N LEU A 50 3.88 -5.79 8.81
CA LEU A 50 3.51 -6.47 7.58
C LEU A 50 4.76 -7.02 6.90
N ASP A 51 4.62 -8.21 6.28
CA ASP A 51 5.72 -8.85 5.57
C ASP A 51 6.07 -8.07 4.29
N PRO A 52 7.32 -7.60 4.16
CA PRO A 52 7.71 -6.82 2.98
C PRO A 52 7.55 -7.57 1.65
N GLU A 53 7.82 -8.87 1.64
CA GLU A 53 7.69 -9.66 0.41
C GLU A 53 6.24 -9.79 -0.01
N THR A 54 5.34 -9.96 0.96
CA THR A 54 3.91 -10.04 0.68
C THR A 54 3.39 -8.69 0.20
N LEU A 55 3.86 -7.59 0.80
CA LEU A 55 3.50 -6.24 0.36
C LEU A 55 3.89 -6.02 -1.10
N LYS A 56 5.10 -6.42 -1.46
CA LYS A 56 5.57 -6.30 -2.83
C LYS A 56 4.70 -7.08 -3.79
N ARG A 57 4.36 -8.31 -3.44
CA ARG A 57 3.51 -9.17 -4.26
C ARG A 57 2.13 -8.55 -4.47
N VAL A 58 1.53 -8.05 -3.39
CA VAL A 58 0.20 -7.44 -3.46
C VAL A 58 0.21 -6.20 -4.36
N ILE A 59 1.21 -5.35 -4.21
CA ILE A 59 1.33 -4.15 -5.03
C ILE A 59 1.57 -4.54 -6.50
N ASP A 60 2.44 -5.52 -6.75
CA ASP A 60 2.72 -5.98 -8.11
C ASP A 60 1.45 -6.52 -8.79
N GLU A 61 0.60 -7.23 -8.04
CA GLU A 61 -0.66 -7.76 -8.57
C GLU A 61 -1.62 -6.66 -9.00
N THR A 62 -1.53 -5.49 -8.40
CA THR A 62 -2.39 -4.36 -8.78
C THR A 62 -1.94 -3.68 -10.07
N GLY A 63 -0.75 -4.02 -10.56
CA GLY A 63 -0.16 -3.40 -11.74
C GLY A 63 0.71 -2.20 -11.43
N TYR A 64 0.89 -1.88 -10.16
CA TYR A 64 1.78 -0.79 -9.73
C TYR A 64 3.10 -1.36 -9.23
N GLU A 65 4.06 -0.49 -9.05
CA GLU A 65 5.39 -0.89 -8.61
C GLU A 65 5.68 -0.38 -7.22
N LEU A 66 6.04 -1.30 -6.31
CA LEU A 66 6.50 -0.92 -4.98
C LEU A 66 7.98 -0.56 -5.07
N LYS A 67 8.30 0.70 -4.84
CA LYS A 67 9.67 1.19 -4.93
C LYS A 67 10.44 1.01 -3.64
N GLU A 68 9.80 1.33 -2.51
CA GLU A 68 10.49 1.38 -1.24
C GLU A 68 9.51 1.24 -0.08
N ILE A 69 9.97 0.63 0.98
CA ILE A 69 9.23 0.56 2.25
C ILE A 69 10.01 1.41 3.25
N LEU A 70 9.37 2.44 3.76
CA LEU A 70 10.00 3.37 4.70
C LEU A 70 9.79 2.96 6.15
#